data_2106f4c1046ea42bd1a5165e9aa93df3
#
_entry.id   2106f4c1046ea42bd1a5165e9aa93df3
#
_cell.length_a   1.000
_cell.length_b   1.000
_cell.length_c   1.000
_cell.angle_alpha   90.00
_cell.angle_beta   90.00
_cell.angle_gamma   90.00
#
_symmetry.space_group_name_H-M   'P 1'
#
loop_
_entity.id
_entity.type
_entity.pdbx_description
1 polymer ?
#
loop_
_entity_poly.entity_id
_entity_poly.type
_entity_poly.pdbx_seq_one_letter_code
_entity_poly.pdbx_strand_id
1 'polypeptide(L)'
;MTKKINKKVVKDLNEPVKELINFYELPEVQAFKREYKNPYKYIHNIDIPFRILVIAYTGGGKSVLLMNLLQVFQNTFNHILLITRNKSEQLYEYLESKLEKGTELTIQEGLDEFRKMNLDQVYKDKTKQSLIIFDDMVQEKDQQCIKELWLRARKLGGSISCIYLSQSYFQIPKFLRGNSNYVILKKLNGLRDIKLILSDYSLGATKDQLVNMYTACMDYRKDKKDNGLLNMLLIDAGAPADKAFRFTWDTYLNPKDFDKPI
;
A
#
# COMPACT_ATOMS: atom_id res chain seq x y z
N MET A 1 -29.55 20.16 -0.91
CA MET A 1 -30.38 20.03 0.31
C MET A 1 -29.90 18.81 1.10
N THR A 2 -29.07 19.05 2.09
CA THR A 2 -28.54 17.99 2.95
C THR A 2 -29.60 17.65 3.99
N LYS A 3 -30.30 16.51 3.85
CA LYS A 3 -31.20 16.02 4.87
C LYS A 3 -30.40 15.74 6.14
N LYS A 4 -30.70 16.47 7.21
CA LYS A 4 -30.24 16.14 8.56
C LYS A 4 -30.72 14.72 8.90
N ILE A 5 -29.81 13.78 8.98
CA ILE A 5 -30.09 12.44 9.46
C ILE A 5 -30.39 12.56 10.95
N ASN A 6 -31.64 12.32 11.32
CA ASN A 6 -32.06 12.24 12.72
C ASN A 6 -31.33 11.04 13.34
N LYS A 7 -30.43 11.29 14.28
CA LYS A 7 -29.74 10.27 15.08
C LYS A 7 -30.75 9.59 16.03
N LYS A 8 -31.52 8.63 15.50
CA LYS A 8 -32.23 7.69 16.34
C LYS A 8 -31.23 6.60 16.74
N VAL A 9 -30.77 6.64 17.96
CA VAL A 9 -29.91 5.61 18.56
C VAL A 9 -30.70 4.29 18.46
N VAL A 10 -30.13 3.32 17.76
CA VAL A 10 -30.65 1.95 17.73
C VAL A 10 -30.42 1.36 19.12
N LYS A 11 -31.46 1.37 19.93
CA LYS A 11 -31.39 0.86 21.30
C LYS A 11 -31.42 -0.68 21.38
N ASP A 12 -31.92 -1.33 20.35
CA ASP A 12 -32.02 -2.78 20.27
C ASP A 12 -31.74 -3.28 18.85
N LEU A 13 -30.76 -4.18 18.71
CA LEU A 13 -30.40 -4.80 17.43
C LEU A 13 -31.48 -5.77 16.93
N ASN A 14 -32.49 -6.11 17.76
CA ASN A 14 -33.59 -6.98 17.41
C ASN A 14 -34.75 -6.25 16.72
N GLU A 15 -34.75 -4.91 16.67
CA GLU A 15 -35.77 -4.16 15.95
C GLU A 15 -35.39 -3.94 14.48
N PRO A 16 -36.25 -4.21 13.50
CA PRO A 16 -36.01 -3.98 12.11
C PRO A 16 -35.89 -2.46 11.83
N VAL A 17 -34.82 -2.06 11.17
CA VAL A 17 -34.59 -0.66 10.77
C VAL A 17 -35.03 -0.42 9.33
N LYS A 18 -35.69 0.71 9.07
CA LYS A 18 -36.16 1.10 7.74
C LYS A 18 -35.05 1.71 6.88
N GLU A 19 -34.01 2.29 7.50
CA GLU A 19 -32.89 2.96 6.82
C GLU A 19 -31.58 2.27 7.19
N LEU A 20 -30.64 2.20 6.23
CA LEU A 20 -29.31 1.67 6.50
C LEU A 20 -28.57 2.60 7.45
N ILE A 21 -27.96 2.03 8.48
CA ILE A 21 -27.19 2.74 9.49
C ILE A 21 -25.72 2.43 9.30
N ASN A 22 -24.89 3.48 9.24
CA ASN A 22 -23.46 3.31 9.37
C ASN A 22 -23.09 3.13 10.85
N PHE A 23 -23.01 1.90 11.30
CA PHE A 23 -22.69 1.57 12.69
C PHE A 23 -21.32 2.10 13.13
N TYR A 24 -20.37 2.31 12.21
CA TYR A 24 -19.08 2.91 12.55
C TYR A 24 -19.17 4.39 12.94
N GLU A 25 -20.28 5.08 12.67
CA GLU A 25 -20.49 6.46 13.08
C GLU A 25 -21.17 6.58 14.46
N LEU A 26 -21.59 5.47 15.05
CA LEU A 26 -22.19 5.47 16.39
C LEU A 26 -21.12 5.79 17.44
N PRO A 27 -21.42 6.68 18.42
CA PRO A 27 -20.47 7.03 19.48
C PRO A 27 -19.94 5.82 20.24
N GLU A 28 -20.81 4.85 20.51
CA GLU A 28 -20.47 3.60 21.20
C GLU A 28 -19.46 2.77 20.42
N VAL A 29 -19.55 2.76 19.09
CA VAL A 29 -18.62 2.03 18.21
C VAL A 29 -17.32 2.83 18.01
N GLN A 30 -17.42 4.17 17.94
CA GLN A 30 -16.24 5.03 17.87
C GLN A 30 -15.35 4.89 19.12
N ALA A 31 -15.90 4.58 20.29
CA ALA A 31 -15.12 4.31 21.49
C ALA A 31 -14.18 3.09 21.36
N PHE A 32 -14.44 2.17 20.43
CA PHE A 32 -13.58 1.02 20.12
C PHE A 32 -12.63 1.27 18.94
N LYS A 33 -12.64 2.48 18.36
CA LYS A 33 -11.77 2.83 17.23
C LYS A 33 -10.32 2.81 17.69
N ARG A 34 -9.51 2.05 16.93
CA ARG A 34 -8.06 2.05 17.15
C ARG A 34 -7.46 3.32 16.57
N GLU A 35 -6.66 3.99 17.35
CA GLU A 35 -5.80 5.05 16.86
C GLU A 35 -4.47 4.44 16.39
N TYR A 36 -4.03 4.87 15.22
CA TYR A 36 -2.76 4.43 14.64
C TYR A 36 -1.76 5.58 14.66
N LYS A 37 -0.55 5.28 15.12
CA LYS A 37 0.56 6.22 15.03
C LYS A 37 0.98 6.35 13.56
N ASN A 38 0.83 7.55 13.01
CA ASN A 38 1.19 7.87 11.62
C ASN A 38 1.60 9.36 11.54
N PRO A 39 2.78 9.70 12.12
CA PRO A 39 3.14 11.10 12.38
C PRO A 39 3.33 11.92 11.10
N TYR A 40 3.76 11.30 10.01
CA TYR A 40 4.01 11.97 8.74
C TYR A 40 2.92 11.75 7.69
N LYS A 41 1.71 11.36 8.11
CA LYS A 41 0.56 11.18 7.21
C LYS A 41 0.32 12.41 6.33
N TYR A 42 0.55 13.60 6.84
CA TYR A 42 0.37 14.86 6.10
C TYR A 42 1.33 15.01 4.90
N ILE A 43 2.44 14.25 4.86
CA ILE A 43 3.40 14.23 3.74
C ILE A 43 2.94 13.24 2.67
N HIS A 44 2.64 12.00 3.07
CA HIS A 44 2.46 10.88 2.12
C HIS A 44 0.99 10.51 1.87
N ASN A 45 0.05 11.01 2.66
CA ASN A 45 -1.39 10.76 2.53
C ASN A 45 -1.78 9.26 2.41
N ILE A 46 -1.04 8.37 3.05
CA ILE A 46 -1.31 6.92 3.09
C ILE A 46 -1.86 6.57 4.47
N ASP A 47 -3.00 5.90 4.52
CA ASP A 47 -3.62 5.44 5.76
C ASP A 47 -3.00 4.13 6.28
N ILE A 48 -3.03 3.93 7.58
CA ILE A 48 -2.59 2.73 8.27
C ILE A 48 -3.82 2.03 8.86
N PRO A 49 -3.88 0.70 8.82
CA PRO A 49 -2.98 -0.23 8.15
C PRO A 49 -3.22 -0.31 6.64
N PHE A 50 -2.16 -0.45 5.88
CA PHE A 50 -2.22 -0.53 4.43
C PHE A 50 -1.75 -1.88 3.88
N ARG A 51 -2.08 -2.12 2.60
CA ARG A 51 -1.56 -3.17 1.74
C ARG A 51 -1.15 -2.53 0.43
N ILE A 52 0.15 -2.37 0.22
CA ILE A 52 0.75 -1.70 -0.94
C ILE A 52 1.33 -2.73 -1.88
N LEU A 53 1.02 -2.63 -3.17
CA LEU A 53 1.76 -3.29 -4.24
C LEU A 53 2.68 -2.28 -4.92
N VAL A 54 3.93 -2.66 -5.12
CA VAL A 54 4.90 -1.88 -5.90
C VAL A 54 5.30 -2.68 -7.12
N ILE A 55 5.09 -2.14 -8.31
CA ILE A 55 5.42 -2.79 -9.57
C ILE A 55 6.43 -1.94 -10.34
N ALA A 56 7.57 -2.54 -10.68
CA ALA A 56 8.63 -1.90 -11.46
C ALA A 56 9.44 -2.96 -12.21
N TYR A 57 9.90 -2.66 -13.41
CA TYR A 57 10.84 -3.55 -14.11
C TYR A 57 12.19 -3.65 -13.36
N THR A 58 13.04 -4.60 -13.77
CA THR A 58 14.40 -4.76 -13.22
C THR A 58 15.20 -3.47 -13.42
N GLY A 59 15.79 -2.94 -12.32
CA GLY A 59 16.46 -1.64 -12.37
C GLY A 59 15.52 -0.43 -12.37
N GLY A 60 14.19 -0.61 -12.30
CA GLY A 60 13.19 0.46 -12.25
C GLY A 60 13.09 1.20 -10.91
N GLY A 61 14.02 0.99 -9.98
CA GLY A 61 14.10 1.72 -8.72
C GLY A 61 13.14 1.21 -7.62
N LYS A 62 12.80 -0.09 -7.60
CA LYS A 62 11.99 -0.70 -6.52
C LYS A 62 12.60 -0.48 -5.15
N SER A 63 13.87 -0.87 -4.95
CA SER A 63 14.55 -0.76 -3.66
C SER A 63 14.73 0.70 -3.24
N VAL A 64 15.02 1.59 -4.20
CA VAL A 64 15.08 3.05 -3.94
C VAL A 64 13.73 3.57 -3.47
N LEU A 65 12.64 3.15 -4.11
CA LEU A 65 11.29 3.52 -3.67
C LEU A 65 10.98 2.96 -2.27
N LEU A 66 11.35 1.70 -2.00
CA LEU A 66 11.18 1.12 -0.67
C LEU A 66 11.89 1.96 0.40
N MET A 67 13.13 2.39 0.16
CA MET A 67 13.86 3.25 1.09
C MET A 67 13.13 4.58 1.33
N ASN A 68 12.59 5.21 0.28
CA ASN A 68 11.78 6.42 0.41
C ASN A 68 10.48 6.18 1.19
N LEU A 69 9.80 5.02 0.97
CA LEU A 69 8.63 4.63 1.75
C LEU A 69 8.98 4.49 3.24
N LEU A 70 10.07 3.81 3.56
CA LEU A 70 10.51 3.64 4.94
C LEU A 70 10.86 4.98 5.59
N GLN A 71 11.43 5.91 4.82
CA GLN A 71 11.75 7.26 5.29
C GLN A 71 10.48 8.05 5.62
N VAL A 72 9.45 8.02 4.77
CA VAL A 72 8.19 8.75 5.07
C VAL A 72 7.36 8.06 6.15
N PHE A 73 7.62 6.77 6.44
CA PHE A 73 7.01 6.04 7.55
C PHE A 73 7.85 6.02 8.82
N GLN A 74 8.85 6.89 8.96
CA GLN A 74 9.63 7.00 10.20
C GLN A 74 8.71 7.13 11.43
N ASN A 75 9.12 6.52 12.53
CA ASN A 75 8.38 6.54 13.80
C ASN A 75 6.94 5.97 13.74
N THR A 76 6.58 5.27 12.65
CA THR A 76 5.26 4.67 12.47
C THR A 76 5.21 3.23 12.98
N PHE A 77 6.26 2.46 12.72
CA PHE A 77 6.31 1.03 13.02
C PHE A 77 7.31 0.73 14.12
N ASN A 78 6.94 -0.21 15.02
CA ASN A 78 7.82 -0.71 16.08
C ASN A 78 8.70 -1.87 15.58
N HIS A 79 8.18 -2.64 14.62
CA HIS A 79 8.90 -3.76 14.03
C HIS A 79 8.69 -3.77 12.50
N ILE A 80 9.79 -3.98 11.79
CA ILE A 80 9.83 -4.15 10.34
C ILE A 80 10.41 -5.51 10.04
N LEU A 81 9.64 -6.36 9.34
CA LEU A 81 10.09 -7.64 8.82
C LEU A 81 10.23 -7.52 7.30
N LEU A 82 11.44 -7.61 6.79
CA LEU A 82 11.76 -7.64 5.37
C LEU A 82 12.08 -9.06 4.94
N ILE A 83 11.29 -9.61 4.05
CA ILE A 83 11.48 -10.93 3.44
C ILE A 83 11.91 -10.71 2.00
N THR A 84 13.11 -11.11 1.67
CA THR A 84 13.75 -10.89 0.37
C THR A 84 14.41 -12.15 -0.14
N ARG A 85 14.69 -12.22 -1.43
CA ARG A 85 15.49 -13.30 -2.03
C ARG A 85 16.99 -13.05 -1.93
N ASN A 86 17.41 -11.83 -1.66
CA ASN A 86 18.81 -11.44 -1.55
C ASN A 86 19.01 -10.49 -0.38
N LYS A 87 19.55 -11.02 0.71
CA LYS A 87 19.88 -10.21 1.89
C LYS A 87 21.04 -9.25 1.67
N SER A 88 21.95 -9.59 0.76
CA SER A 88 23.19 -8.85 0.53
C SER A 88 22.99 -7.65 -0.42
N GLU A 89 21.78 -7.10 -0.49
CA GLU A 89 21.54 -5.86 -1.22
C GLU A 89 22.08 -4.67 -0.41
N GLN A 90 22.94 -3.84 -1.02
CA GLN A 90 23.59 -2.70 -0.36
C GLN A 90 22.62 -1.75 0.34
N LEU A 91 21.42 -1.55 -0.21
CA LEU A 91 20.40 -0.70 0.41
C LEU A 91 19.83 -1.31 1.69
N TYR A 92 19.81 -2.63 1.83
CA TYR A 92 19.35 -3.29 3.07
C TYR A 92 20.41 -3.21 4.16
N GLU A 93 21.70 -3.37 3.82
CA GLU A 93 22.81 -3.13 4.74
C GLU A 93 22.81 -1.65 5.22
N TYR A 94 22.58 -0.72 4.30
CA TYR A 94 22.43 0.69 4.64
C TYR A 94 21.24 0.93 5.58
N LEU A 95 20.08 0.30 5.32
CA LEU A 95 18.89 0.39 6.17
C LEU A 95 19.20 -0.06 7.60
N GLU A 96 19.82 -1.22 7.77
CA GLU A 96 20.23 -1.72 9.09
C GLU A 96 21.11 -0.71 9.85
N SER A 97 22.02 -0.03 9.15
CA SER A 97 22.93 0.96 9.75
C SER A 97 22.25 2.26 10.17
N LYS A 98 21.06 2.57 9.64
CA LYS A 98 20.37 3.87 9.81
C LYS A 98 19.07 3.78 10.59
N LEU A 99 18.65 2.60 10.99
CA LEU A 99 17.40 2.47 11.72
C LEU A 99 17.42 3.22 13.06
N GLU A 100 16.34 3.92 13.31
CA GLU A 100 16.19 4.70 14.55
C GLU A 100 16.07 3.80 15.79
N LYS A 101 16.54 4.29 16.92
CA LYS A 101 16.33 3.64 18.20
C LYS A 101 14.83 3.49 18.49
N GLY A 102 14.39 2.24 18.70
CA GLY A 102 12.98 1.92 19.00
C GLY A 102 12.22 1.25 17.85
N THR A 103 12.81 1.14 16.65
CA THR A 103 12.32 0.30 15.57
C THR A 103 13.21 -0.93 15.43
N GLU A 104 12.63 -2.11 15.53
CA GLU A 104 13.32 -3.40 15.32
C GLU A 104 13.21 -3.79 13.85
N LEU A 105 14.35 -4.11 13.21
CA LEU A 105 14.38 -4.64 11.84
C LEU A 105 14.81 -6.10 11.88
N THR A 106 14.07 -6.92 11.17
CA THR A 106 14.43 -8.31 10.88
C THR A 106 14.46 -8.51 9.37
N ILE A 107 15.57 -9.01 8.82
CA ILE A 107 15.69 -9.37 7.41
C ILE A 107 15.79 -10.87 7.29
N GLN A 108 14.86 -11.49 6.53
CA GLN A 108 14.80 -12.92 6.27
C GLN A 108 15.01 -13.21 4.78
N GLU A 109 15.72 -14.29 4.48
CA GLU A 109 15.89 -14.78 3.13
C GLU A 109 14.88 -15.89 2.84
N GLY A 110 14.04 -15.68 1.81
CA GLY A 110 12.98 -16.63 1.45
C GLY A 110 11.83 -16.70 2.45
N LEU A 111 10.89 -17.61 2.18
CA LEU A 111 9.64 -17.74 2.97
C LEU A 111 9.67 -18.85 4.02
N ASP A 112 10.74 -19.64 4.13
CA ASP A 112 10.72 -20.86 4.93
C ASP A 112 10.52 -20.59 6.42
N GLU A 113 11.21 -19.60 6.97
CA GLU A 113 11.05 -19.22 8.38
C GLU A 113 9.70 -18.53 8.61
N PHE A 114 9.26 -17.73 7.64
CA PHE A 114 7.94 -17.06 7.70
C PHE A 114 6.79 -18.07 7.68
N ARG A 115 6.89 -19.17 6.90
CA ARG A 115 5.88 -20.24 6.87
C ARG A 115 5.73 -20.95 8.22
N LYS A 116 6.80 -21.04 9.01
CA LYS A 116 6.79 -21.69 10.34
C LYS A 116 6.31 -20.74 11.44
N MET A 117 6.22 -19.44 11.16
CA MET A 117 5.91 -18.40 12.13
C MET A 117 4.46 -18.48 12.59
N ASN A 118 4.24 -18.57 13.90
CA ASN A 118 2.92 -18.38 14.49
C ASN A 118 2.63 -16.87 14.62
N LEU A 119 1.93 -16.32 13.64
CA LEU A 119 1.65 -14.88 13.57
C LEU A 119 0.90 -14.34 14.79
N ASP A 120 -0.03 -15.11 15.37
CA ASP A 120 -0.79 -14.69 16.55
C ASP A 120 0.08 -14.59 17.79
N GLN A 121 1.10 -15.42 17.89
CA GLN A 121 2.05 -15.42 19.00
C GLN A 121 3.10 -14.30 18.84
N VAL A 122 3.66 -14.15 17.64
CA VAL A 122 4.69 -13.14 17.33
C VAL A 122 4.10 -11.74 17.43
N TYR A 123 2.92 -11.52 16.87
CA TYR A 123 2.24 -10.22 16.84
C TYR A 123 1.09 -10.14 17.86
N LYS A 124 1.33 -10.62 19.10
CA LYS A 124 0.31 -10.60 20.17
C LYS A 124 0.10 -9.23 20.81
N ASP A 125 1.13 -8.37 20.78
CA ASP A 125 1.11 -7.06 21.43
C ASP A 125 0.26 -6.07 20.62
N LYS A 126 -0.90 -5.72 21.16
CA LYS A 126 -1.88 -4.83 20.52
C LYS A 126 -1.47 -3.35 20.50
N THR A 127 -0.38 -2.99 21.16
CA THR A 127 0.14 -1.62 21.19
C THR A 127 1.19 -1.38 20.11
N LYS A 128 1.76 -2.45 19.52
CA LYS A 128 2.83 -2.38 18.53
C LYS A 128 2.30 -2.49 17.11
N GLN A 129 2.62 -1.51 16.28
CA GLN A 129 2.39 -1.51 14.84
C GLN A 129 3.59 -2.14 14.13
N SER A 130 3.32 -2.98 13.13
CA SER A 130 4.36 -3.67 12.39
C SER A 130 4.21 -3.47 10.89
N LEU A 131 5.33 -3.55 10.18
CA LEU A 131 5.39 -3.54 8.72
C LEU A 131 6.03 -4.83 8.25
N ILE A 132 5.38 -5.55 7.33
CA ILE A 132 5.94 -6.73 6.68
C ILE A 132 6.09 -6.45 5.19
N ILE A 133 7.30 -6.66 4.69
CA ILE A 133 7.70 -6.36 3.32
C ILE A 133 8.10 -7.66 2.64
N PHE A 134 7.51 -7.93 1.49
CA PHE A 134 7.86 -9.05 0.60
C PHE A 134 8.52 -8.48 -0.65
N ASP A 135 9.81 -8.76 -0.81
CA ASP A 135 10.56 -8.30 -1.98
C ASP A 135 10.86 -9.47 -2.93
N ASP A 136 10.30 -9.36 -4.14
CA ASP A 136 10.49 -10.27 -5.26
C ASP A 136 10.10 -11.74 -5.00
N MET A 137 9.03 -11.95 -4.21
CA MET A 137 8.53 -13.29 -3.85
C MET A 137 7.67 -13.95 -4.95
N VAL A 138 7.53 -13.36 -6.13
CA VAL A 138 6.64 -13.86 -7.20
C VAL A 138 7.02 -15.23 -7.74
N GLN A 139 8.28 -15.65 -7.61
CA GLN A 139 8.74 -16.97 -8.05
C GLN A 139 8.52 -18.08 -7.02
N GLU A 140 8.13 -17.73 -5.80
CA GLU A 140 7.77 -18.69 -4.78
C GLU A 140 6.49 -19.42 -5.18
N LYS A 141 6.56 -20.75 -5.30
CA LYS A 141 5.42 -21.59 -5.73
C LYS A 141 4.28 -21.56 -4.74
N ASP A 142 4.61 -21.60 -3.44
CA ASP A 142 3.63 -21.55 -2.36
C ASP A 142 3.71 -20.20 -1.64
N GLN A 143 2.71 -19.37 -1.88
CA GLN A 143 2.51 -18.06 -1.22
C GLN A 143 1.29 -18.05 -0.29
N GLN A 144 0.84 -19.22 0.19
CA GLN A 144 -0.33 -19.31 1.04
C GLN A 144 -0.15 -18.53 2.36
N CYS A 145 1.04 -18.57 2.93
CA CYS A 145 1.36 -17.80 4.15
C CYS A 145 1.23 -16.28 3.94
N ILE A 146 1.62 -15.78 2.77
CA ILE A 146 1.44 -14.35 2.41
C ILE A 146 -0.04 -14.02 2.29
N LYS A 147 -0.81 -14.89 1.65
CA LYS A 147 -2.28 -14.75 1.51
C LYS A 147 -2.98 -14.67 2.87
N GLU A 148 -2.64 -15.55 3.78
CA GLU A 148 -3.21 -15.59 5.13
C GLU A 148 -2.88 -14.31 5.91
N LEU A 149 -1.61 -13.89 5.87
CA LEU A 149 -1.23 -12.60 6.45
C LEU A 149 -2.03 -11.45 5.83
N TRP A 150 -2.10 -11.37 4.50
CA TRP A 150 -2.77 -10.28 3.78
C TRP A 150 -4.22 -10.10 4.21
N LEU A 151 -4.92 -11.23 4.50
CA LEU A 151 -6.29 -11.22 5.02
C LEU A 151 -6.38 -10.71 6.45
N ARG A 152 -5.45 -11.14 7.30
CA ARG A 152 -5.55 -10.99 8.76
C ARG A 152 -4.77 -9.79 9.30
N ALA A 153 -3.85 -9.22 8.51
CA ALA A 153 -2.84 -8.26 8.92
C ALA A 153 -3.40 -7.13 9.81
N ARG A 154 -4.49 -6.48 9.41
CA ARG A 154 -5.08 -5.38 10.19
C ARG A 154 -5.66 -5.80 11.56
N LYS A 155 -5.83 -7.11 11.81
CA LYS A 155 -6.40 -7.65 13.06
C LYS A 155 -5.32 -8.19 14.00
N LEU A 156 -4.10 -8.38 13.51
CA LEU A 156 -2.96 -8.91 14.27
C LEU A 156 -2.25 -7.77 15.02
N GLY A 157 -1.93 -8.01 16.28
CA GLY A 157 -1.24 -7.06 17.12
C GLY A 157 -1.91 -5.69 17.21
N GLY A 158 -1.12 -4.63 17.22
CA GLY A 158 -1.57 -3.24 17.07
C GLY A 158 -2.03 -2.90 15.66
N SER A 159 -1.58 -3.57 14.68
CA SER A 159 -1.92 -3.74 13.27
C SER A 159 -0.65 -4.08 12.46
N ILE A 160 -0.83 -4.74 11.34
CA ILE A 160 0.26 -5.01 10.41
C ILE A 160 -0.08 -4.33 9.08
N SER A 161 0.83 -3.50 8.60
CA SER A 161 0.84 -3.01 7.22
C SER A 161 1.71 -3.92 6.36
N CYS A 162 1.36 -4.07 5.09
CA CYS A 162 2.08 -4.96 4.18
C CYS A 162 2.50 -4.23 2.90
N ILE A 163 3.72 -4.51 2.43
CA ILE A 163 4.22 -4.09 1.12
C ILE A 163 4.64 -5.34 0.35
N TYR A 164 4.25 -5.42 -0.91
CA TYR A 164 4.70 -6.47 -1.84
C TYR A 164 5.33 -5.81 -3.06
N LEU A 165 6.63 -6.04 -3.25
CA LEU A 165 7.38 -5.52 -4.39
C LEU A 165 7.53 -6.61 -5.45
N SER A 166 7.29 -6.26 -6.71
CA SER A 166 7.36 -7.21 -7.82
C SER A 166 7.87 -6.56 -9.11
N GLN A 167 8.49 -7.38 -9.94
CA GLN A 167 8.86 -7.02 -11.31
C GLN A 167 7.75 -7.33 -12.31
N SER A 168 6.78 -8.17 -11.94
CA SER A 168 5.68 -8.59 -12.80
C SER A 168 4.35 -8.54 -12.06
N TYR A 169 3.44 -7.72 -12.55
CA TYR A 169 2.09 -7.60 -11.98
C TYR A 169 1.30 -8.92 -12.07
N PHE A 170 1.38 -9.61 -13.21
CA PHE A 170 0.58 -10.82 -13.43
C PHE A 170 1.04 -12.03 -12.65
N GLN A 171 2.29 -12.05 -12.20
CA GLN A 171 2.81 -13.09 -11.31
C GLN A 171 2.38 -12.89 -9.86
N ILE A 172 1.95 -11.68 -9.48
CA ILE A 172 1.37 -11.45 -8.15
C ILE A 172 0.04 -12.22 -8.06
N PRO A 173 -0.20 -13.01 -7.02
CA PRO A 173 -1.46 -13.72 -6.85
C PRO A 173 -2.67 -12.78 -6.97
N LYS A 174 -3.67 -13.18 -7.75
CA LYS A 174 -4.89 -12.37 -7.99
C LYS A 174 -5.54 -11.90 -6.69
N PHE A 175 -5.48 -12.74 -5.66
CA PHE A 175 -6.00 -12.41 -4.34
C PHE A 175 -5.30 -11.18 -3.72
N LEU A 176 -3.98 -11.07 -3.79
CA LEU A 176 -3.23 -9.92 -3.28
C LEU A 176 -3.59 -8.67 -4.07
N ARG A 177 -3.66 -8.77 -5.41
CA ARG A 177 -4.04 -7.66 -6.30
C ARG A 177 -5.41 -7.09 -5.94
N GLY A 178 -6.42 -7.95 -5.80
CA GLY A 178 -7.80 -7.51 -5.49
C GLY A 178 -8.03 -7.04 -4.04
N ASN A 179 -7.05 -7.23 -3.15
CA ASN A 179 -7.17 -6.84 -1.74
C ASN A 179 -6.13 -5.79 -1.32
N SER A 180 -5.50 -5.11 -2.26
CA SER A 180 -4.56 -4.03 -1.99
C SER A 180 -5.26 -2.68 -1.92
N ASN A 181 -4.83 -1.84 -0.98
CA ASN A 181 -5.36 -0.49 -0.82
C ASN A 181 -4.66 0.50 -1.75
N TYR A 182 -3.36 0.30 -1.95
CA TYR A 182 -2.52 1.16 -2.77
C TYR A 182 -1.73 0.35 -3.78
N VAL A 183 -1.58 0.91 -4.97
CA VAL A 183 -0.73 0.35 -6.02
C VAL A 183 0.20 1.43 -6.52
N ILE A 184 1.48 1.16 -6.49
CA ILE A 184 2.51 2.08 -6.96
C ILE A 184 3.14 1.50 -8.23
N LEU A 185 2.96 2.21 -9.32
CA LEU A 185 3.55 1.88 -10.60
C LEU A 185 4.77 2.76 -10.85
N LYS A 186 5.89 2.12 -11.07
CA LYS A 186 7.09 2.73 -11.61
C LYS A 186 7.17 2.44 -13.10
N LYS A 187 8.28 2.77 -13.74
CA LYS A 187 8.45 2.46 -15.16
C LYS A 187 8.29 0.96 -15.43
N LEU A 188 7.47 0.61 -16.41
CA LEU A 188 7.20 -0.74 -16.90
C LEU A 188 7.62 -0.85 -18.37
N ASN A 189 7.97 -2.06 -18.81
CA ASN A 189 8.56 -2.25 -20.14
C ASN A 189 7.54 -2.33 -21.29
N GLY A 190 6.26 -2.53 -21.00
CA GLY A 190 5.28 -2.81 -22.06
C GLY A 190 3.94 -2.11 -21.88
N LEU A 191 3.46 -1.44 -22.92
CA LEU A 191 2.14 -0.80 -22.93
C LEU A 191 0.99 -1.77 -22.71
N ARG A 192 1.13 -3.04 -23.13
CA ARG A 192 0.11 -4.06 -22.89
C ARG A 192 -0.09 -4.28 -21.40
N ASP A 193 1.00 -4.46 -20.66
CA ASP A 193 0.96 -4.72 -19.25
C ASP A 193 0.41 -3.51 -18.50
N ILE A 194 0.84 -2.30 -18.89
CA ILE A 194 0.32 -1.05 -18.35
C ILE A 194 -1.20 -0.97 -18.54
N LYS A 195 -1.70 -1.21 -19.75
CA LYS A 195 -3.13 -1.16 -20.05
C LYS A 195 -3.94 -2.16 -19.22
N LEU A 196 -3.41 -3.35 -18.98
CA LEU A 196 -4.09 -4.37 -18.17
C LEU A 196 -4.11 -3.99 -16.69
N ILE A 197 -2.98 -3.53 -16.14
CA ILE A 197 -2.90 -3.06 -14.73
C ILE A 197 -3.89 -1.92 -14.50
N LEU A 198 -3.86 -0.92 -15.35
CA LEU A 198 -4.75 0.23 -15.25
C LEU A 198 -6.22 -0.15 -15.45
N SER A 199 -6.52 -1.21 -16.20
CA SER A 199 -7.88 -1.75 -16.32
C SER A 199 -8.40 -2.34 -15.02
N ASP A 200 -7.53 -2.97 -14.21
CA ASP A 200 -7.90 -3.50 -12.89
C ASP A 200 -8.21 -2.37 -11.88
N TYR A 201 -7.64 -1.17 -12.10
CA TYR A 201 -7.75 -0.01 -11.21
C TYR A 201 -8.27 1.25 -11.93
N SER A 202 -9.31 1.10 -12.75
CA SER A 202 -9.85 2.23 -13.56
C SER A 202 -10.46 3.36 -12.72
N LEU A 203 -11.09 3.02 -11.60
CA LEU A 203 -11.68 3.96 -10.63
C LEU A 203 -12.46 5.13 -11.27
N GLY A 204 -13.17 4.84 -12.37
CA GLY A 204 -13.97 5.82 -13.12
C GLY A 204 -13.24 6.56 -14.24
N ALA A 205 -11.92 6.37 -14.40
CA ALA A 205 -11.18 6.92 -15.53
C ALA A 205 -11.27 6.01 -16.76
N THR A 206 -11.17 6.59 -17.95
CA THR A 206 -11.02 5.80 -19.19
C THR A 206 -9.62 5.20 -19.29
N LYS A 207 -9.50 4.18 -20.13
CA LYS A 207 -8.22 3.50 -20.33
C LYS A 207 -7.15 4.43 -20.92
N ASP A 208 -7.53 5.30 -21.83
CA ASP A 208 -6.62 6.24 -22.46
C ASP A 208 -6.19 7.35 -21.50
N GLN A 209 -7.10 7.89 -20.70
CA GLN A 209 -6.76 8.81 -19.61
C GLN A 209 -5.70 8.20 -18.67
N LEU A 210 -5.90 6.93 -18.26
CA LEU A 210 -4.96 6.25 -17.36
C LEU A 210 -3.58 6.04 -18.01
N VAL A 211 -3.55 5.68 -19.29
CA VAL A 211 -2.28 5.51 -20.03
C VAL A 211 -1.56 6.86 -20.17
N ASN A 212 -2.27 7.92 -20.53
CA ASN A 212 -1.70 9.26 -20.67
C ASN A 212 -1.17 9.77 -19.33
N MET A 213 -1.94 9.60 -18.26
CA MET A 213 -1.53 9.95 -16.89
C MET A 213 -0.27 9.19 -16.46
N TYR A 214 -0.23 7.87 -16.70
CA TYR A 214 0.94 7.06 -16.38
C TYR A 214 2.17 7.53 -17.18
N THR A 215 2.00 7.79 -18.49
CA THR A 215 3.08 8.25 -19.36
C THR A 215 3.61 9.60 -18.89
N ALA A 216 2.72 10.55 -18.58
CA ALA A 216 3.10 11.85 -18.04
C ALA A 216 3.93 11.72 -16.74
N CYS A 217 3.50 10.84 -15.84
CA CYS A 217 4.27 10.56 -14.61
C CYS A 217 5.66 10.02 -14.92
N MET A 218 5.77 9.04 -15.84
CA MET A 218 7.05 8.40 -16.13
C MET A 218 8.01 9.28 -16.91
N ASP A 219 7.50 10.17 -17.74
CA ASP A 219 8.29 11.06 -18.59
C ASP A 219 8.62 12.39 -17.92
N TYR A 220 8.05 12.67 -16.76
CA TYR A 220 8.37 13.88 -16.01
C TYR A 220 9.87 13.97 -15.70
N ARG A 221 10.42 15.16 -15.88
CA ARG A 221 11.82 15.48 -15.52
C ARG A 221 11.85 16.85 -14.85
N LYS A 222 12.38 16.85 -13.65
CA LYS A 222 12.54 18.08 -12.87
C LYS A 222 13.56 19.01 -13.52
N ASP A 223 14.65 18.43 -14.05
CA ASP A 223 15.72 19.12 -14.76
C ASP A 223 16.44 18.15 -15.72
N LYS A 224 17.47 18.64 -16.42
CA LYS A 224 18.24 17.84 -17.42
C LYS A 224 19.02 16.67 -16.80
N LYS A 225 19.27 16.67 -15.49
CA LYS A 225 20.02 15.62 -14.78
C LYS A 225 19.09 14.57 -14.16
N ASP A 226 17.79 14.87 -14.11
CA ASP A 226 16.80 13.96 -13.57
C ASP A 226 16.61 12.78 -14.53
N ASN A 227 16.92 11.58 -14.04
CA ASN A 227 16.73 10.33 -14.80
C ASN A 227 15.34 9.73 -14.61
N GLY A 228 14.46 10.37 -13.84
CA GLY A 228 13.12 9.90 -13.52
C GLY A 228 13.08 8.67 -12.60
N LEU A 229 14.18 8.36 -11.91
CA LEU A 229 14.24 7.21 -11.02
C LEU A 229 13.23 7.29 -9.86
N LEU A 230 12.83 8.49 -9.45
CA LEU A 230 11.85 8.72 -8.38
C LEU A 230 10.41 8.80 -8.90
N ASN A 231 10.21 8.83 -10.22
CA ASN A 231 8.88 8.92 -10.81
C ASN A 231 8.03 7.71 -10.46
N MET A 232 6.77 7.96 -10.12
CA MET A 232 5.79 6.92 -9.85
C MET A 232 4.38 7.43 -10.08
N LEU A 233 3.46 6.52 -10.42
CA LEU A 233 2.03 6.73 -10.31
C LEU A 233 1.52 5.93 -9.11
N LEU A 234 1.00 6.61 -8.10
CA LEU A 234 0.34 5.99 -6.97
C LEU A 234 -1.16 5.96 -7.19
N ILE A 235 -1.77 4.79 -7.03
CA ILE A 235 -3.21 4.56 -7.12
C ILE A 235 -3.73 4.21 -5.72
N ASP A 236 -4.67 4.98 -5.24
CA ASP A 236 -5.40 4.75 -3.99
C ASP A 236 -6.76 4.13 -4.33
N ALA A 237 -6.88 2.81 -4.17
CA ALA A 237 -8.07 2.06 -4.55
C ALA A 237 -9.29 2.35 -3.65
N GLY A 238 -9.08 2.95 -2.49
CA GLY A 238 -10.14 3.32 -1.54
C GLY A 238 -10.60 4.77 -1.64
N ALA A 239 -9.88 5.60 -2.40
CA ALA A 239 -10.20 7.02 -2.52
C ALA A 239 -11.30 7.28 -3.58
N PRO A 240 -12.04 8.40 -3.47
CA PRO A 240 -12.89 8.87 -4.55
C PRO A 240 -12.07 9.21 -5.80
N ALA A 241 -12.72 9.18 -6.98
CA ALA A 241 -12.04 9.25 -8.28
C ALA A 241 -11.12 10.48 -8.45
N ASP A 242 -11.49 11.62 -7.87
CA ASP A 242 -10.73 12.88 -7.89
C ASP A 242 -9.47 12.87 -6.99
N LYS A 243 -9.30 11.84 -6.14
CA LYS A 243 -8.18 11.68 -5.22
C LYS A 243 -7.48 10.31 -5.35
N ALA A 244 -7.93 9.50 -6.31
CA ALA A 244 -7.45 8.13 -6.48
C ALA A 244 -6.06 8.05 -7.10
N PHE A 245 -5.65 9.03 -7.89
CA PHE A 245 -4.38 9.02 -8.62
C PHE A 245 -3.46 10.13 -8.14
N ARG A 246 -2.19 9.80 -7.92
CA ARG A 246 -1.17 10.75 -7.47
C ARG A 246 0.16 10.54 -8.20
N PHE A 247 0.76 11.63 -8.63
CA PHE A 247 2.17 11.65 -8.96
C PHE A 247 2.94 11.85 -7.66
N THR A 248 3.86 10.94 -7.34
CA THR A 248 4.53 10.88 -6.04
C THR A 248 3.55 10.68 -4.86
N TRP A 249 3.73 11.39 -3.75
CA TRP A 249 2.93 11.20 -2.53
C TRP A 249 1.70 12.08 -2.47
N ASP A 250 1.79 13.31 -2.97
CA ASP A 250 0.93 14.43 -2.64
C ASP A 250 0.32 15.14 -3.85
N THR A 251 0.85 14.93 -5.06
CA THR A 251 0.36 15.60 -6.26
C THR A 251 -0.81 14.81 -6.86
N TYR A 252 -2.04 15.24 -6.55
CA TYR A 252 -3.25 14.61 -7.07
C TYR A 252 -3.42 14.88 -8.57
N LEU A 253 -3.81 13.84 -9.30
CA LEU A 253 -4.03 13.86 -10.73
C LEU A 253 -5.52 13.67 -11.03
N ASN A 254 -6.12 14.60 -11.77
CA ASN A 254 -7.49 14.44 -12.23
C ASN A 254 -7.48 13.74 -13.61
N PRO A 255 -8.11 12.57 -13.76
CA PRO A 255 -8.16 11.87 -15.04
C PRO A 255 -8.62 12.73 -16.22
N LYS A 256 -9.51 13.68 -16.01
CA LYS A 256 -10.04 14.58 -17.05
C LYS A 256 -8.97 15.48 -17.69
N ASP A 257 -7.89 15.74 -16.97
CA ASP A 257 -6.78 16.55 -17.51
C ASP A 257 -5.93 15.78 -18.53
N PHE A 258 -6.20 14.46 -18.68
CA PHE A 258 -5.45 13.53 -19.52
C PHE A 258 -6.29 12.94 -20.68
N ASP A 259 -7.32 13.67 -21.13
CA ASP A 259 -8.17 13.24 -22.26
C ASP A 259 -7.39 13.19 -23.59
N LYS A 260 -6.30 13.92 -23.69
CA LYS A 260 -5.40 13.93 -24.86
C LYS A 260 -4.00 13.48 -24.45
N PRO A 261 -3.23 12.85 -25.36
CA PRO A 261 -1.81 12.61 -25.12
C PRO A 261 -1.08 13.93 -24.86
N ILE A 262 -0.19 13.91 -23.88
CA ILE A 262 0.68 15.05 -23.55
C ILE A 262 1.90 15.02 -24.45
#